data_fbb2f931f948aa765e1d2b923e4228c6
#
_entry.id   fbb2f931f948aa765e1d2b923e4228c6
#
_cell.length_a   1.000
_cell.length_b   1.000
_cell.length_c   1.000
_cell.angle_alpha   90.00
_cell.angle_beta   90.00
_cell.angle_gamma   90.00
#
_symmetry.space_group_name_H-M   'P 1'
#
loop_
_entity.id
_entity.type
_entity.pdbx_description
1 polymer ?
#
loop_
_entity_poly.entity_id
_entity_poly.type
_entity_poly.pdbx_seq_one_letter_code
_entity_poly.pdbx_strand_id
1 'polypeptide(L)'
;YGSVATGDAYENSDWDLVILIENDEGWQLGTGFILDDSNIGYDIYCTNWDGLKYDAECHHAQISKLMDSKIVYVKKQEALDELHRLREQAKAFLKSEDRFERVNELIEKAKVQYANAYLHDELGQVRLDSFGVIYYLLDAMMFYHGTYFKRGVKRIFEELEKLPIEEVFSDMIKSVAGSKDVTELRELSKGVLLYVENYTRREEEKREPSQELTGTYEEMYSNWRNKVAEAAEQDNAVASFMNLCNLHYMIAEIGDEVEIGNFNIMEVYNPDCLQDNVELFDMCLQKDEDVYKSAGIEVKRFSNVDVCVADYLCE
;
A
#
# COMPACT_ATOMS: atom_id res chain seq x y z
N TYR A 1 -1.09 -29.47 -4.62
CA TYR A 1 -1.49 -28.38 -3.71
C TYR A 1 -3.02 -28.42 -3.50
N GLY A 2 -3.62 -27.40 -3.00
CA GLY A 2 -5.08 -27.34 -2.81
C GLY A 2 -5.61 -28.19 -1.66
N SER A 3 -6.93 -28.43 -1.64
CA SER A 3 -7.65 -29.06 -0.52
C SER A 3 -7.20 -30.48 -0.20
N VAL A 4 -6.86 -31.27 -1.22
CA VAL A 4 -6.36 -32.66 -1.06
C VAL A 4 -4.97 -32.66 -0.40
N ALA A 5 -4.09 -31.74 -0.77
CA ALA A 5 -2.77 -31.64 -0.18
C ALA A 5 -2.82 -31.20 1.28
N THR A 6 -3.73 -30.28 1.63
CA THR A 6 -3.87 -29.74 2.98
C THR A 6 -4.71 -30.62 3.91
N GLY A 7 -5.39 -31.65 3.38
CA GLY A 7 -6.19 -32.59 4.16
C GLY A 7 -7.63 -32.14 4.44
N ASP A 8 -8.12 -31.16 3.66
CA ASP A 8 -9.43 -30.56 3.84
C ASP A 8 -10.37 -30.81 2.65
N ALA A 9 -10.01 -31.80 1.85
CA ALA A 9 -10.84 -32.25 0.73
C ALA A 9 -12.22 -32.71 1.24
N TYR A 10 -13.25 -32.37 0.49
CA TYR A 10 -14.58 -32.94 0.60
C TYR A 10 -14.88 -33.86 -0.59
N GLU A 11 -16.00 -34.52 -0.60
CA GLU A 11 -16.36 -35.58 -1.57
C GLU A 11 -16.19 -35.16 -3.05
N ASN A 12 -16.46 -33.88 -3.36
CA ASN A 12 -16.35 -33.34 -4.72
C ASN A 12 -15.14 -32.40 -4.89
N SER A 13 -14.10 -32.52 -4.07
CA SER A 13 -12.89 -31.70 -4.24
C SER A 13 -12.09 -32.14 -5.45
N ASP A 14 -11.69 -31.18 -6.24
CA ASP A 14 -10.78 -31.40 -7.37
C ASP A 14 -9.37 -31.76 -6.88
N TRP A 15 -8.62 -32.40 -7.75
CA TRP A 15 -7.20 -32.69 -7.54
C TRP A 15 -6.35 -31.62 -8.21
N ASP A 16 -5.73 -30.77 -7.42
CA ASP A 16 -4.84 -29.72 -7.88
C ASP A 16 -3.39 -30.24 -7.90
N LEU A 17 -2.82 -30.43 -9.07
CA LEU A 17 -1.45 -30.81 -9.26
C LEU A 17 -0.65 -29.65 -9.83
N VAL A 18 0.61 -29.53 -9.46
CA VAL A 18 1.54 -28.55 -10.05
C VAL A 18 2.79 -29.24 -10.59
N ILE A 19 3.14 -28.94 -11.82
CA ILE A 19 4.37 -29.39 -12.48
C ILE A 19 5.32 -28.21 -12.55
N LEU A 20 6.52 -28.35 -11.96
CA LEU A 20 7.59 -27.41 -12.15
C LEU A 20 8.31 -27.73 -13.46
N ILE A 21 8.22 -26.82 -14.42
CA ILE A 21 8.80 -26.97 -15.75
C ILE A 21 10.15 -26.27 -15.86
N GLU A 22 11.03 -26.80 -16.72
CA GLU A 22 12.39 -26.28 -16.94
C GLU A 22 12.47 -25.33 -18.17
N ASN A 23 11.54 -25.42 -19.11
CA ASN A 23 11.50 -24.65 -20.35
C ASN A 23 10.06 -24.46 -20.85
N ASP A 24 9.89 -23.63 -21.87
CA ASP A 24 8.59 -23.26 -22.41
C ASP A 24 7.81 -24.43 -23.05
N GLU A 25 8.47 -25.49 -23.50
CA GLU A 25 7.79 -26.68 -24.01
C GLU A 25 7.00 -27.39 -22.90
N GLY A 26 7.44 -27.23 -21.64
CA GLY A 26 6.77 -27.80 -20.47
C GLY A 26 5.36 -27.25 -20.24
N TRP A 27 5.00 -26.08 -20.75
CA TRP A 27 3.65 -25.53 -20.60
C TRP A 27 2.56 -26.42 -21.23
N GLN A 28 2.91 -27.23 -22.23
CA GLN A 28 2.00 -28.20 -22.86
C GLN A 28 1.57 -29.33 -21.91
N LEU A 29 2.25 -29.51 -20.77
CA LEU A 29 1.86 -30.51 -19.76
C LEU A 29 0.66 -30.06 -18.92
N GLY A 30 0.34 -28.76 -18.94
CA GLY A 30 -0.82 -28.23 -18.25
C GLY A 30 -2.11 -28.71 -18.93
N THR A 31 -3.02 -29.29 -18.16
CA THR A 31 -4.31 -29.78 -18.66
C THR A 31 -5.31 -29.97 -17.54
N GLY A 32 -6.57 -29.86 -17.85
CA GLY A 32 -7.68 -30.22 -16.96
C GLY A 32 -8.47 -31.37 -17.56
N PHE A 33 -8.93 -32.29 -16.73
CA PHE A 33 -9.84 -33.37 -17.13
C PHE A 33 -10.76 -33.77 -16.00
N ILE A 34 -11.83 -34.45 -16.31
CA ILE A 34 -12.82 -34.97 -15.37
C ILE A 34 -12.87 -36.50 -15.48
N LEU A 35 -12.89 -37.20 -14.38
CA LEU A 35 -13.12 -38.64 -14.36
C LEU A 35 -14.63 -38.91 -14.36
N ASP A 36 -15.14 -39.56 -15.40
CA ASP A 36 -16.57 -39.79 -15.59
C ASP A 36 -17.19 -40.59 -14.46
N ASP A 37 -16.50 -41.60 -13.94
CA ASP A 37 -17.04 -42.49 -12.89
C ASP A 37 -17.22 -41.79 -11.53
N SER A 38 -16.41 -40.81 -11.22
CA SER A 38 -16.38 -40.10 -9.94
C SER A 38 -16.84 -38.65 -10.02
N ASN A 39 -16.95 -38.11 -11.23
CA ASN A 39 -17.19 -36.66 -11.48
C ASN A 39 -16.18 -35.75 -10.75
N ILE A 40 -14.95 -36.24 -10.53
CA ILE A 40 -13.86 -35.48 -9.89
C ILE A 40 -13.01 -34.83 -10.98
N GLY A 41 -12.80 -33.51 -10.84
CA GLY A 41 -11.90 -32.74 -11.69
C GLY A 41 -10.43 -32.93 -11.31
N TYR A 42 -9.58 -32.94 -12.31
CA TYR A 42 -8.13 -32.85 -12.16
C TYR A 42 -7.65 -31.58 -12.88
N ASP A 43 -6.97 -30.72 -12.12
CA ASP A 43 -6.28 -29.53 -12.65
C ASP A 43 -4.78 -29.71 -12.54
N ILE A 44 -4.13 -29.84 -13.69
CA ILE A 44 -2.67 -29.94 -13.78
C ILE A 44 -2.14 -28.59 -14.23
N TYR A 45 -1.69 -27.80 -13.29
CA TYR A 45 -1.11 -26.49 -13.49
C TYR A 45 0.41 -26.61 -13.69
N CYS A 46 0.95 -25.82 -14.63
CA CYS A 46 2.41 -25.71 -14.79
C CYS A 46 2.89 -24.40 -14.18
N THR A 47 4.07 -24.44 -13.59
CA THR A 47 4.81 -23.26 -13.12
C THR A 47 6.30 -23.43 -13.40
N ASN A 48 7.03 -22.33 -13.43
CA ASN A 48 8.49 -22.32 -13.53
C ASN A 48 9.11 -21.72 -12.26
N TRP A 49 10.45 -21.64 -12.23
CA TRP A 49 11.14 -21.05 -11.08
C TRP A 49 10.80 -19.58 -10.85
N ASP A 50 10.55 -18.81 -11.90
CA ASP A 50 10.22 -17.39 -11.77
C ASP A 50 8.83 -17.21 -11.11
N GLY A 51 7.86 -18.07 -11.45
CA GLY A 51 6.58 -18.10 -10.78
C GLY A 51 6.68 -18.45 -9.28
N LEU A 52 7.54 -19.43 -8.93
CA LEU A 52 7.77 -19.81 -7.54
C LEU A 52 8.58 -18.76 -6.77
N LYS A 53 9.50 -18.05 -7.40
CA LYS A 53 10.20 -16.89 -6.80
C LYS A 53 9.24 -15.74 -6.54
N TYR A 54 8.36 -15.43 -7.49
CA TYR A 54 7.32 -14.44 -7.32
C TYR A 54 6.43 -14.72 -6.09
N ASP A 55 6.03 -16.02 -5.92
CA ASP A 55 5.31 -16.45 -4.71
C ASP A 55 6.18 -16.29 -3.44
N ALA A 56 7.48 -16.62 -3.52
CA ALA A 56 8.40 -16.53 -2.38
C ALA A 56 8.73 -15.09 -1.95
N GLU A 57 8.64 -14.14 -2.89
CA GLU A 57 8.78 -12.70 -2.65
C GLU A 57 7.51 -12.07 -2.09
N CYS A 58 6.45 -12.87 -1.91
CA CYS A 58 5.19 -12.48 -1.29
C CYS A 58 4.55 -11.23 -1.94
N HIS A 59 4.47 -11.22 -3.29
CA HIS A 59 3.77 -10.16 -4.01
C HIS A 59 2.25 -10.19 -3.83
N HIS A 60 1.71 -11.32 -3.37
CA HIS A 60 0.31 -11.56 -2.97
C HIS A 60 0.26 -12.63 -1.88
N ALA A 61 -0.85 -12.69 -1.14
CA ALA A 61 -1.01 -13.65 -0.05
C ALA A 61 -1.50 -15.04 -0.49
N GLN A 62 -1.72 -15.28 -1.79
CA GLN A 62 -2.18 -16.57 -2.34
C GLN A 62 -0.99 -17.52 -2.65
N ILE A 63 -0.11 -17.72 -1.68
CA ILE A 63 1.16 -18.47 -1.86
C ILE A 63 1.10 -19.94 -1.39
N SER A 64 -0.08 -20.48 -1.11
CA SER A 64 -0.22 -21.86 -0.61
C SER A 64 0.32 -22.92 -1.60
N LYS A 65 0.30 -22.63 -2.89
CA LYS A 65 0.91 -23.46 -3.92
C LYS A 65 2.40 -23.70 -3.66
N LEU A 66 3.13 -22.68 -3.26
CA LEU A 66 4.52 -22.78 -2.83
C LEU A 66 4.61 -23.43 -1.44
N MET A 67 3.85 -22.93 -0.47
CA MET A 67 4.05 -23.21 0.95
C MET A 67 3.53 -24.58 1.39
N ASP A 68 2.33 -24.98 0.91
CA ASP A 68 1.59 -26.12 1.43
C ASP A 68 1.56 -27.31 0.45
N SER A 69 2.15 -27.19 -0.75
CA SER A 69 2.16 -28.30 -1.71
C SER A 69 2.93 -29.50 -1.19
N LYS A 70 2.34 -30.69 -1.35
CA LYS A 70 2.99 -31.98 -1.07
C LYS A 70 3.79 -32.40 -2.29
N ILE A 71 5.04 -32.76 -2.06
CA ILE A 71 5.93 -33.21 -3.14
C ILE A 71 5.66 -34.68 -3.41
N VAL A 72 5.21 -34.98 -4.63
CA VAL A 72 4.85 -36.34 -5.07
C VAL A 72 5.98 -37.00 -5.83
N TYR A 73 6.77 -36.20 -6.55
CA TYR A 73 7.88 -36.67 -7.37
C TYR A 73 8.99 -35.64 -7.45
N VAL A 74 10.22 -36.08 -7.36
CA VAL A 74 11.45 -35.30 -7.51
C VAL A 74 12.37 -35.92 -8.55
N LYS A 75 12.68 -35.16 -9.61
CA LYS A 75 13.60 -35.61 -10.66
C LYS A 75 15.07 -35.34 -10.29
N LYS A 76 15.32 -34.19 -9.63
CA LYS A 76 16.66 -33.73 -9.25
C LYS A 76 16.62 -33.20 -7.82
N GLN A 77 17.62 -33.57 -7.00
CA GLN A 77 17.69 -33.14 -5.61
C GLN A 77 17.85 -31.62 -5.48
N GLU A 78 18.61 -31.01 -6.39
CA GLU A 78 18.84 -29.56 -6.42
C GLU A 78 17.53 -28.77 -6.57
N ALA A 79 16.55 -29.32 -7.30
CA ALA A 79 15.23 -28.70 -7.44
C ALA A 79 14.43 -28.75 -6.12
N LEU A 80 14.58 -29.82 -5.36
CA LEU A 80 13.97 -29.92 -4.04
C LEU A 80 14.61 -28.93 -3.04
N ASP A 81 15.92 -28.83 -3.07
CA ASP A 81 16.67 -27.92 -2.20
C ASP A 81 16.30 -26.46 -2.49
N GLU A 82 16.19 -26.09 -3.78
CA GLU A 82 15.75 -24.75 -4.18
C GLU A 82 14.29 -24.46 -3.76
N LEU A 83 13.38 -25.43 -3.90
CA LEU A 83 12.00 -25.28 -3.42
C LEU A 83 11.96 -25.02 -1.89
N HIS A 84 12.78 -25.76 -1.13
CA HIS A 84 12.89 -25.55 0.30
C HIS A 84 13.46 -24.15 0.63
N ARG A 85 14.47 -23.69 -0.11
CA ARG A 85 15.03 -22.35 0.04
C ARG A 85 13.97 -21.28 -0.18
N LEU A 86 13.16 -21.38 -1.23
CA LEU A 86 12.08 -20.43 -1.53
C LEU A 86 10.99 -20.44 -0.43
N ARG A 87 10.64 -21.60 0.11
CA ARG A 87 9.72 -21.70 1.25
C ARG A 87 10.26 -21.00 2.50
N GLU A 88 11.56 -21.16 2.80
CA GLU A 88 12.17 -20.46 3.93
C GLU A 88 12.26 -18.95 3.70
N GLN A 89 12.50 -18.52 2.45
CA GLN A 89 12.45 -17.09 2.07
C GLN A 89 11.06 -16.48 2.37
N ALA A 90 9.98 -17.10 1.91
CA ALA A 90 8.62 -16.64 2.19
C ALA A 90 8.31 -16.62 3.71
N LYS A 91 8.73 -17.66 4.44
CA LYS A 91 8.57 -17.70 5.91
C LYS A 91 9.34 -16.59 6.62
N ALA A 92 10.53 -16.27 6.13
CA ALA A 92 11.34 -15.19 6.68
C ALA A 92 10.68 -13.84 6.45
N PHE A 93 10.20 -13.59 5.23
CA PHE A 93 9.46 -12.37 4.88
C PHE A 93 8.22 -12.19 5.78
N LEU A 94 7.40 -13.22 5.94
CA LEU A 94 6.19 -13.16 6.76
C LEU A 94 6.47 -12.83 8.24
N LYS A 95 7.71 -12.99 8.70
CA LYS A 95 8.16 -12.66 10.06
C LYS A 95 8.95 -11.35 10.14
N SER A 96 9.40 -10.80 9.01
CA SER A 96 10.20 -9.58 8.96
C SER A 96 9.31 -8.33 9.09
N GLU A 97 9.94 -7.20 9.38
CA GLU A 97 9.27 -5.88 9.33
C GLU A 97 8.94 -5.45 7.89
N ASP A 98 9.66 -5.96 6.88
CA ASP A 98 9.44 -5.63 5.46
C ASP A 98 8.01 -5.97 4.99
N ARG A 99 7.31 -6.88 5.70
CA ARG A 99 5.90 -7.17 5.41
C ARG A 99 4.99 -5.95 5.57
N PHE A 100 5.35 -4.99 6.44
CA PHE A 100 4.52 -3.78 6.64
C PHE A 100 4.67 -2.79 5.49
N GLU A 101 5.86 -2.71 4.88
CA GLU A 101 6.05 -1.97 3.63
C GLU A 101 5.17 -2.58 2.52
N ARG A 102 5.14 -3.92 2.44
CA ARG A 102 4.24 -4.63 1.50
C ARG A 102 2.75 -4.37 1.80
N VAL A 103 2.34 -4.27 3.06
CA VAL A 103 0.98 -3.89 3.44
C VAL A 103 0.64 -2.51 2.88
N ASN A 104 1.52 -1.53 3.04
CA ASN A 104 1.32 -0.18 2.50
C ASN A 104 1.22 -0.19 0.96
N GLU A 105 2.12 -0.92 0.26
CA GLU A 105 2.03 -1.07 -1.19
C GLU A 105 0.70 -1.65 -1.67
N LEU A 106 0.15 -2.63 -0.94
CA LEU A 106 -1.12 -3.25 -1.28
C LEU A 106 -2.29 -2.30 -1.03
N ILE A 107 -2.25 -1.50 0.02
CA ILE A 107 -3.24 -0.45 0.29
C ILE A 107 -3.20 0.60 -0.84
N GLU A 108 -2.02 1.04 -1.28
CA GLU A 108 -1.90 1.95 -2.41
C GLU A 108 -2.48 1.36 -3.71
N LYS A 109 -2.24 0.08 -3.99
CA LYS A 109 -2.88 -0.62 -5.12
C LYS A 109 -4.41 -0.66 -4.97
N ALA A 110 -4.93 -0.86 -3.76
CA ALA A 110 -6.36 -0.81 -3.49
C ALA A 110 -6.94 0.60 -3.74
N LYS A 111 -6.22 1.68 -3.36
CA LYS A 111 -6.60 3.07 -3.67
C LYS A 111 -6.69 3.32 -5.17
N VAL A 112 -5.77 2.77 -5.95
CA VAL A 112 -5.84 2.87 -7.43
C VAL A 112 -7.10 2.18 -7.96
N GLN A 113 -7.44 0.98 -7.47
CA GLN A 113 -8.67 0.29 -7.88
C GLN A 113 -9.92 1.07 -7.45
N TYR A 114 -9.91 1.63 -6.25
CA TYR A 114 -10.98 2.50 -5.77
C TYR A 114 -11.16 3.75 -6.66
N ALA A 115 -10.07 4.39 -7.06
CA ALA A 115 -10.10 5.51 -8.00
C ALA A 115 -10.69 5.10 -9.37
N ASN A 116 -10.34 3.90 -9.88
CA ASN A 116 -10.89 3.37 -11.11
C ASN A 116 -12.43 3.21 -11.04
N ALA A 117 -12.98 2.82 -9.87
CA ALA A 117 -14.43 2.71 -9.67
C ALA A 117 -15.17 4.03 -9.85
N TYR A 118 -14.50 5.18 -9.77
CA TYR A 118 -15.07 6.51 -10.10
C TYR A 118 -14.92 6.90 -11.57
N LEU A 119 -14.06 6.20 -12.32
CA LEU A 119 -13.88 6.40 -13.76
C LEU A 119 -14.88 5.57 -14.61
N HIS A 120 -15.59 4.62 -14.00
CA HIS A 120 -16.53 3.74 -14.66
C HIS A 120 -17.94 3.94 -14.10
N ASP A 121 -18.96 3.97 -14.97
CA ASP A 121 -20.36 4.10 -14.59
C ASP A 121 -21.16 2.80 -14.75
N GLU A 122 -20.62 1.81 -15.46
CA GLU A 122 -21.27 0.52 -15.64
C GLU A 122 -21.11 -0.35 -14.37
N LEU A 123 -22.23 -0.82 -13.84
CA LEU A 123 -22.27 -1.64 -12.64
C LEU A 123 -21.31 -2.84 -12.69
N GLY A 124 -21.18 -3.49 -13.85
CA GLY A 124 -20.30 -4.63 -14.03
C GLY A 124 -18.82 -4.27 -13.83
N GLN A 125 -18.40 -3.12 -14.38
CA GLN A 125 -17.02 -2.65 -14.27
C GLN A 125 -16.73 -2.17 -12.84
N VAL A 126 -17.64 -1.43 -12.21
CA VAL A 126 -17.48 -0.98 -10.82
C VAL A 126 -17.40 -2.18 -9.85
N ARG A 127 -18.10 -3.29 -10.15
CA ARG A 127 -17.93 -4.53 -9.39
C ARG A 127 -16.53 -5.12 -9.51
N LEU A 128 -15.93 -5.10 -10.71
CA LEU A 128 -14.56 -5.58 -10.93
C LEU A 128 -13.54 -4.69 -10.20
N ASP A 129 -13.74 -3.38 -10.23
CA ASP A 129 -12.89 -2.44 -9.50
C ASP A 129 -13.02 -2.66 -7.98
N SER A 130 -14.24 -2.82 -7.47
CA SER A 130 -14.51 -3.15 -6.05
C SER A 130 -13.90 -4.50 -5.65
N PHE A 131 -13.93 -5.49 -6.54
CA PHE A 131 -13.22 -6.75 -6.32
C PHE A 131 -11.71 -6.51 -6.17
N GLY A 132 -11.12 -5.67 -7.06
CA GLY A 132 -9.71 -5.30 -6.97
C GLY A 132 -9.34 -4.65 -5.63
N VAL A 133 -10.20 -3.75 -5.14
CA VAL A 133 -10.03 -3.15 -3.78
C VAL A 133 -9.99 -4.25 -2.72
N ILE A 134 -11.02 -5.11 -2.67
CA ILE A 134 -11.11 -6.18 -1.67
C ILE A 134 -9.92 -7.14 -1.78
N TYR A 135 -9.52 -7.51 -2.99
CA TYR A 135 -8.43 -8.46 -3.22
C TYR A 135 -7.11 -7.99 -2.60
N TYR A 136 -6.70 -6.74 -2.88
CA TYR A 136 -5.48 -6.19 -2.31
C TYR A 136 -5.58 -5.97 -0.80
N LEU A 137 -6.74 -5.57 -0.29
CA LEU A 137 -6.92 -5.37 1.15
C LEU A 137 -6.94 -6.68 1.94
N LEU A 138 -7.45 -7.76 1.36
CA LEU A 138 -7.36 -9.10 1.95
C LEU A 138 -5.91 -9.56 2.06
N ASP A 139 -5.12 -9.37 1.00
CA ASP A 139 -3.69 -9.69 1.02
C ASP A 139 -2.94 -8.83 2.05
N ALA A 140 -3.26 -7.53 2.13
CA ALA A 140 -2.69 -6.62 3.14
C ALA A 140 -2.97 -7.10 4.57
N MET A 141 -4.21 -7.50 4.87
CA MET A 141 -4.59 -8.03 6.18
C MET A 141 -3.84 -9.31 6.52
N MET A 142 -3.67 -10.23 5.57
CA MET A 142 -2.89 -11.46 5.79
C MET A 142 -1.44 -11.16 6.10
N PHE A 143 -0.80 -10.25 5.34
CA PHE A 143 0.60 -9.89 5.57
C PHE A 143 0.79 -9.07 6.85
N TYR A 144 -0.16 -8.22 7.22
CA TYR A 144 -0.11 -7.52 8.50
C TYR A 144 0.01 -8.50 9.67
N HIS A 145 -0.72 -9.62 9.60
CA HIS A 145 -0.67 -10.70 10.59
C HIS A 145 0.44 -11.73 10.33
N GLY A 146 1.34 -11.49 9.37
CA GLY A 146 2.45 -12.39 9.07
C GLY A 146 2.03 -13.77 8.58
N THR A 147 0.92 -13.84 7.84
CA THR A 147 0.35 -15.10 7.32
C THR A 147 -0.07 -14.96 5.85
N TYR A 148 -0.66 -16.01 5.30
CA TYR A 148 -1.09 -16.12 3.90
C TYR A 148 -2.34 -16.98 3.78
N PHE A 149 -3.07 -16.90 2.66
CA PHE A 149 -4.24 -17.74 2.41
C PHE A 149 -3.85 -19.15 2.04
N LYS A 150 -4.34 -20.13 2.82
CA LYS A 150 -4.14 -21.56 2.58
C LYS A 150 -5.20 -22.18 1.68
N ARG A 151 -6.41 -21.59 1.68
CA ARG A 151 -7.62 -22.18 1.10
C ARG A 151 -8.19 -21.45 -0.08
N GLY A 152 -7.69 -20.28 -0.40
CA GLY A 152 -8.22 -19.44 -1.45
C GLY A 152 -9.64 -18.90 -1.15
N VAL A 153 -10.25 -18.31 -2.19
CA VAL A 153 -11.50 -17.52 -2.09
C VAL A 153 -12.65 -18.25 -1.42
N LYS A 154 -12.77 -19.56 -1.61
CA LYS A 154 -13.90 -20.36 -1.11
C LYS A 154 -14.01 -20.37 0.44
N ARG A 155 -12.89 -20.20 1.14
CA ARG A 155 -12.82 -20.24 2.61
C ARG A 155 -12.17 -19.01 3.22
N ILE A 156 -12.24 -17.89 2.54
CA ILE A 156 -11.64 -16.63 2.98
C ILE A 156 -12.08 -16.25 4.40
N PHE A 157 -13.37 -16.33 4.70
CA PHE A 157 -13.89 -15.95 6.02
C PHE A 157 -13.43 -16.90 7.12
N GLU A 158 -13.36 -18.21 6.84
CA GLU A 158 -12.81 -19.19 7.80
C GLU A 158 -11.32 -18.94 8.11
N GLU A 159 -10.58 -18.30 7.20
CA GLU A 159 -9.19 -17.95 7.45
C GLU A 159 -9.07 -16.62 8.18
N LEU A 160 -9.91 -15.65 7.86
CA LEU A 160 -9.98 -14.38 8.58
C LEU A 160 -10.41 -14.56 10.04
N GLU A 161 -11.35 -15.47 10.33
CA GLU A 161 -11.81 -15.82 11.70
C GLU A 161 -10.68 -16.34 12.61
N LYS A 162 -9.58 -16.83 12.04
CA LYS A 162 -8.41 -17.26 12.81
C LYS A 162 -7.50 -16.11 13.24
N LEU A 163 -7.73 -14.93 12.72
CA LEU A 163 -6.96 -13.72 12.98
C LEU A 163 -7.72 -12.84 13.98
N PRO A 164 -7.04 -11.98 14.74
CA PRO A 164 -7.67 -11.04 15.66
C PRO A 164 -8.32 -9.86 14.90
N ILE A 165 -9.17 -10.17 13.93
CA ILE A 165 -9.88 -9.21 13.08
C ILE A 165 -11.35 -9.21 13.51
N GLU A 166 -11.94 -8.05 13.65
CA GLU A 166 -13.35 -7.93 14.00
C GLU A 166 -14.28 -8.47 12.89
N GLU A 167 -15.38 -9.09 13.25
CA GLU A 167 -16.37 -9.65 12.32
C GLU A 167 -16.92 -8.60 11.35
N VAL A 168 -16.92 -7.32 11.74
CA VAL A 168 -17.36 -6.21 10.91
C VAL A 168 -16.62 -6.16 9.56
N PHE A 169 -15.34 -6.51 9.52
CA PHE A 169 -14.57 -6.57 8.27
C PHE A 169 -15.15 -7.57 7.27
N SER A 170 -15.49 -8.78 7.75
CA SER A 170 -16.15 -9.80 6.92
C SER A 170 -17.53 -9.34 6.44
N ASP A 171 -18.28 -8.64 7.27
CA ASP A 171 -19.62 -8.14 6.91
C ASP A 171 -19.55 -6.99 5.90
N MET A 172 -18.52 -6.14 5.97
CA MET A 172 -18.25 -5.13 4.95
C MET A 172 -18.00 -5.78 3.58
N ILE A 173 -17.18 -6.82 3.51
CA ILE A 173 -16.89 -7.54 2.26
C ILE A 173 -18.18 -8.19 1.71
N LYS A 174 -18.99 -8.82 2.56
CA LYS A 174 -20.30 -9.39 2.17
C LYS A 174 -21.23 -8.32 1.62
N SER A 175 -21.23 -7.12 2.21
CA SER A 175 -22.04 -6.00 1.76
C SER A 175 -21.63 -5.53 0.37
N VAL A 176 -20.32 -5.40 0.09
CA VAL A 176 -19.82 -5.09 -1.26
C VAL A 176 -20.29 -6.15 -2.26
N ALA A 177 -20.12 -7.44 -1.92
CA ALA A 177 -20.52 -8.54 -2.80
C ALA A 177 -22.03 -8.58 -3.07
N GLY A 178 -22.85 -8.12 -2.12
CA GLY A 178 -24.31 -8.08 -2.21
C GLY A 178 -24.90 -6.87 -2.93
N SER A 179 -24.11 -5.81 -3.13
CA SER A 179 -24.62 -4.54 -3.65
C SER A 179 -25.01 -4.62 -5.13
N LYS A 180 -26.05 -3.86 -5.47
CA LYS A 180 -26.64 -3.76 -6.83
C LYS A 180 -26.61 -2.34 -7.38
N ASP A 181 -26.00 -1.42 -6.68
CA ASP A 181 -25.94 -0.01 -7.02
C ASP A 181 -24.50 0.49 -7.09
N VAL A 182 -24.20 1.32 -8.09
CA VAL A 182 -22.84 1.86 -8.32
C VAL A 182 -22.40 2.77 -7.20
N THR A 183 -23.27 3.65 -6.73
CA THR A 183 -22.95 4.61 -5.65
C THR A 183 -22.71 3.86 -4.35
N GLU A 184 -23.59 2.90 -4.03
CA GLU A 184 -23.43 2.04 -2.86
C GLU A 184 -22.12 1.24 -2.90
N LEU A 185 -21.75 0.66 -4.06
CA LEU A 185 -20.48 -0.06 -4.23
C LEU A 185 -19.26 0.82 -3.94
N ARG A 186 -19.28 2.07 -4.45
CA ARG A 186 -18.21 3.04 -4.19
C ARG A 186 -18.07 3.35 -2.70
N GLU A 187 -19.19 3.63 -2.02
CA GLU A 187 -19.18 3.93 -0.59
C GLU A 187 -18.76 2.72 0.27
N LEU A 188 -19.26 1.53 -0.05
CA LEU A 188 -18.87 0.32 0.66
C LEU A 188 -17.38 0.00 0.45
N SER A 189 -16.86 0.12 -0.78
CA SER A 189 -15.44 -0.07 -1.07
C SER A 189 -14.55 0.93 -0.33
N LYS A 190 -14.99 2.20 -0.23
CA LYS A 190 -14.33 3.21 0.61
C LYS A 190 -14.29 2.80 2.07
N GLY A 191 -15.41 2.30 2.58
CA GLY A 191 -15.51 1.82 3.97
C GLY A 191 -14.48 0.74 4.26
N VAL A 192 -14.38 -0.28 3.38
CA VAL A 192 -13.38 -1.37 3.52
C VAL A 192 -11.96 -0.82 3.48
N LEU A 193 -11.67 0.10 2.55
CA LEU A 193 -10.34 0.72 2.42
C LEU A 193 -9.95 1.46 3.70
N LEU A 194 -10.79 2.35 4.18
CA LEU A 194 -10.54 3.13 5.40
C LEU A 194 -10.43 2.24 6.64
N TYR A 195 -11.21 1.16 6.71
CA TYR A 195 -11.09 0.19 7.81
C TYR A 195 -9.69 -0.42 7.84
N VAL A 196 -9.18 -0.91 6.69
CA VAL A 196 -7.86 -1.55 6.64
C VAL A 196 -6.74 -0.53 6.88
N GLU A 197 -6.81 0.67 6.30
CA GLU A 197 -5.84 1.74 6.60
C GLU A 197 -5.73 2.04 8.10
N ASN A 198 -6.87 2.21 8.77
CA ASN A 198 -6.88 2.48 10.20
C ASN A 198 -6.41 1.29 11.03
N TYR A 199 -6.80 0.07 10.64
CA TYR A 199 -6.43 -1.16 11.32
C TYR A 199 -4.93 -1.43 11.24
N THR A 200 -4.32 -1.17 10.09
CA THR A 200 -2.90 -1.45 9.83
C THR A 200 -1.98 -0.28 10.16
N ARG A 201 -2.55 0.87 10.54
CA ARG A 201 -1.78 2.06 10.88
C ARG A 201 -0.82 1.75 12.03
N ARG A 202 0.44 2.03 11.81
CA ARG A 202 1.50 1.95 12.82
C ARG A 202 1.86 3.37 13.24
N GLU A 203 1.99 3.58 14.54
CA GLU A 203 2.60 4.80 15.03
C GLU A 203 4.11 4.68 14.82
N GLU A 204 4.66 5.50 13.95
CA GLU A 204 6.11 5.64 13.82
C GLU A 204 6.60 6.55 14.94
N GLU A 205 7.71 6.17 15.59
CA GLU A 205 8.37 7.08 16.52
C GLU A 205 8.87 8.28 15.73
N LYS A 206 8.30 9.45 16.05
CA LYS A 206 8.73 10.70 15.42
C LYS A 206 10.12 11.06 15.92
N ARG A 207 10.94 11.59 15.01
CA ARG A 207 12.32 11.97 15.30
C ARG A 207 12.37 13.26 16.12
N GLU A 208 13.53 13.53 16.73
CA GLU A 208 13.75 14.78 17.45
C GLU A 208 13.67 15.98 16.50
N PRO A 209 12.85 16.98 16.80
CA PRO A 209 12.61 18.12 15.91
C PRO A 209 13.88 18.82 15.41
N SER A 210 14.91 18.95 16.27
CA SER A 210 16.16 19.63 15.92
C SER A 210 16.94 18.98 14.79
N GLN A 211 16.77 17.70 14.54
CA GLN A 211 17.48 16.98 13.47
C GLN A 211 16.80 17.15 12.11
N GLU A 212 15.47 17.06 12.09
CA GLU A 212 14.68 17.02 10.85
C GLU A 212 14.25 18.40 10.37
N LEU A 213 14.06 19.36 11.27
CA LEU A 213 13.60 20.70 10.90
C LEU A 213 14.71 21.61 10.36
N THR A 214 15.98 21.34 10.69
CA THR A 214 17.07 22.26 10.31
C THR A 214 17.13 22.48 8.80
N GLY A 215 16.96 23.73 8.35
CA GLY A 215 16.98 24.13 6.95
C GLY A 215 15.60 24.18 6.28
N THR A 216 14.55 23.60 6.86
CA THR A 216 13.22 23.56 6.24
C THR A 216 12.57 24.95 6.17
N TYR A 217 12.74 25.78 7.20
CA TYR A 217 12.24 27.15 7.20
C TYR A 217 12.89 28.00 6.09
N GLU A 218 14.21 27.94 5.96
CA GLU A 218 14.95 28.65 4.93
C GLU A 218 14.54 28.20 3.53
N GLU A 219 14.26 26.91 3.35
CA GLU A 219 13.79 26.35 2.11
C GLU A 219 12.39 26.86 1.75
N MET A 220 11.44 26.82 2.69
CA MET A 220 10.09 27.35 2.47
C MET A 220 10.15 28.85 2.14
N TYR A 221 10.93 29.62 2.89
CA TYR A 221 11.09 31.06 2.69
C TYR A 221 11.68 31.39 1.31
N SER A 222 12.78 30.73 0.93
CA SER A 222 13.51 31.04 -0.30
C SER A 222 12.80 30.52 -1.55
N ASN A 223 12.15 29.37 -1.49
CA ASN A 223 11.58 28.75 -2.67
C ASN A 223 10.21 29.30 -3.04
N TRP A 224 9.34 29.59 -2.08
CA TRP A 224 7.93 29.81 -2.39
C TRP A 224 7.35 31.16 -1.97
N ARG A 225 7.83 31.77 -0.90
CA ARG A 225 7.24 33.01 -0.37
C ARG A 225 7.07 34.10 -1.43
N ASN A 226 8.12 34.44 -2.15
CA ASN A 226 8.07 35.47 -3.18
C ASN A 226 7.26 35.03 -4.40
N LYS A 227 7.20 33.75 -4.71
CA LYS A 227 6.38 33.21 -5.81
C LYS A 227 4.88 33.29 -5.52
N VAL A 228 4.49 33.08 -4.26
CA VAL A 228 3.10 33.25 -3.85
C VAL A 228 2.69 34.73 -3.88
N ALA A 229 3.57 35.64 -3.44
CA ALA A 229 3.34 37.08 -3.53
C ALA A 229 3.25 37.54 -5.00
N GLU A 230 4.18 37.15 -5.86
CA GLU A 230 4.16 37.44 -7.29
C GLU A 230 2.89 36.91 -7.96
N ALA A 231 2.44 35.71 -7.61
CA ALA A 231 1.21 35.12 -8.13
C ALA A 231 -0.03 36.00 -7.78
N ALA A 232 -0.07 36.57 -6.58
CA ALA A 232 -1.13 37.48 -6.19
C ALA A 232 -1.06 38.81 -6.94
N GLU A 233 0.12 39.41 -7.11
CA GLU A 233 0.33 40.63 -7.87
C GLU A 233 -0.06 40.50 -9.35
N GLN A 234 0.15 39.29 -9.93
CA GLN A 234 -0.15 39.01 -11.33
C GLN A 234 -1.56 38.41 -11.55
N ASP A 235 -2.36 38.30 -10.52
CA ASP A 235 -3.67 37.63 -10.56
C ASP A 235 -3.59 36.21 -11.14
N ASN A 236 -2.52 35.49 -10.79
CA ASN A 236 -2.23 34.14 -11.29
C ASN A 236 -2.65 33.06 -10.29
N ALA A 237 -3.95 32.67 -10.34
CA ALA A 237 -4.51 31.66 -9.46
C ALA A 237 -3.83 30.30 -9.56
N VAL A 238 -3.37 29.90 -10.76
CA VAL A 238 -2.67 28.63 -10.96
C VAL A 238 -1.33 28.61 -10.22
N ALA A 239 -0.54 29.70 -10.35
CA ALA A 239 0.73 29.81 -9.64
C ALA A 239 0.53 29.85 -8.12
N SER A 240 -0.47 30.59 -7.63
CA SER A 240 -0.85 30.61 -6.20
C SER A 240 -1.18 29.22 -5.70
N PHE A 241 -2.10 28.50 -6.38
CA PHE A 241 -2.51 27.14 -6.04
C PHE A 241 -1.32 26.18 -5.98
N MET A 242 -0.51 26.14 -7.04
CA MET A 242 0.61 25.18 -7.13
C MET A 242 1.68 25.43 -6.05
N ASN A 243 2.00 26.69 -5.75
CA ASN A 243 2.97 26.98 -4.70
C ASN A 243 2.45 26.64 -3.29
N LEU A 244 1.16 26.86 -3.01
CA LEU A 244 0.57 26.45 -1.73
C LEU A 244 0.41 24.93 -1.60
N CYS A 245 0.12 24.22 -2.69
CA CYS A 245 0.18 22.76 -2.70
C CYS A 245 1.58 22.24 -2.36
N ASN A 246 2.63 22.81 -2.96
CA ASN A 246 4.01 22.42 -2.65
C ASN A 246 4.37 22.67 -1.18
N LEU A 247 3.95 23.82 -0.64
CA LEU A 247 4.13 24.11 0.79
C LEU A 247 3.38 23.09 1.66
N HIS A 248 2.12 22.75 1.29
CA HIS A 248 1.33 21.76 2.02
C HIS A 248 2.01 20.39 2.04
N TYR A 249 2.50 19.91 0.88
CA TYR A 249 3.20 18.64 0.79
C TYR A 249 4.48 18.62 1.62
N MET A 250 5.30 19.68 1.55
CA MET A 250 6.51 19.76 2.35
C MET A 250 6.20 19.72 3.87
N ILE A 251 5.21 20.48 4.31
CA ILE A 251 4.81 20.48 5.73
C ILE A 251 4.22 19.13 6.14
N ALA A 252 3.46 18.47 5.27
CA ALA A 252 2.93 17.12 5.55
C ALA A 252 4.06 16.09 5.67
N GLU A 253 5.05 16.12 4.77
CA GLU A 253 6.22 15.25 4.80
C GLU A 253 7.05 15.45 6.08
N ILE A 254 7.29 16.70 6.48
CA ILE A 254 7.93 17.01 7.76
C ILE A 254 7.08 16.50 8.93
N GLY A 255 5.75 16.69 8.85
CA GLY A 255 4.79 16.26 9.87
C GLY A 255 4.68 14.75 10.05
N ASP A 256 5.03 13.96 9.03
CA ASP A 256 5.12 12.51 9.15
C ASP A 256 6.30 12.08 10.04
N GLU A 257 7.39 12.85 10.02
CA GLU A 257 8.60 12.54 10.78
C GLU A 257 8.70 13.27 12.13
N VAL A 258 8.09 14.46 12.23
CA VAL A 258 8.22 15.36 13.39
C VAL A 258 6.86 15.92 13.82
N GLU A 259 6.66 16.15 15.11
CA GLU A 259 5.45 16.81 15.64
C GLU A 259 5.49 18.33 15.40
N ILE A 260 4.88 18.80 14.32
CA ILE A 260 4.82 20.23 13.94
C ILE A 260 3.43 20.86 14.00
N GLY A 261 2.41 20.08 14.37
CA GLY A 261 1.02 20.55 14.43
C GLY A 261 0.33 20.55 13.06
N ASN A 262 -0.91 21.02 13.03
CA ASN A 262 -1.76 21.05 11.83
C ASN A 262 -1.72 22.42 11.16
N PHE A 263 -1.43 22.48 9.87
CA PHE A 263 -1.33 23.72 9.09
C PHE A 263 -2.53 23.99 8.19
N ASN A 264 -3.43 23.05 7.94
CA ASN A 264 -4.71 23.19 7.18
C ASN A 264 -4.64 24.07 5.91
N ILE A 265 -3.54 24.10 5.21
CA ILE A 265 -3.26 25.06 4.13
C ILE A 265 -4.32 25.01 3.04
N MET A 266 -4.62 23.81 2.53
CA MET A 266 -5.52 23.66 1.39
C MET A 266 -7.02 23.77 1.77
N GLU A 267 -7.39 23.62 3.04
CA GLU A 267 -8.75 23.85 3.52
C GLU A 267 -9.13 25.33 3.53
N VAL A 268 -8.15 26.21 3.71
CA VAL A 268 -8.37 27.67 3.77
C VAL A 268 -7.87 28.42 2.55
N TYR A 269 -7.34 27.69 1.53
CA TYR A 269 -6.96 28.29 0.26
C TYR A 269 -8.13 29.07 -0.38
N ASN A 270 -7.88 30.32 -0.79
CA ASN A 270 -8.88 31.19 -1.37
C ASN A 270 -8.59 31.43 -2.87
N PRO A 271 -9.37 30.84 -3.80
CA PRO A 271 -9.19 31.07 -5.24
C PRO A 271 -9.70 32.46 -5.70
N ASP A 272 -10.56 33.12 -4.92
CA ASP A 272 -11.18 34.40 -5.27
C ASP A 272 -10.39 35.62 -4.77
N CYS A 273 -9.48 35.40 -3.81
CA CYS A 273 -8.63 36.44 -3.25
C CYS A 273 -7.21 35.91 -3.02
N LEU A 274 -6.34 36.11 -4.02
CA LEU A 274 -4.98 35.57 -3.95
C LEU A 274 -4.09 36.25 -2.89
N GLN A 275 -4.48 37.47 -2.45
CA GLN A 275 -3.81 38.14 -1.35
C GLN A 275 -4.01 37.42 -0.02
N ASP A 276 -5.18 36.80 0.21
CA ASP A 276 -5.43 35.99 1.41
C ASP A 276 -4.47 34.79 1.46
N ASN A 277 -4.09 34.26 0.30
CA ASN A 277 -3.13 33.15 0.19
C ASN A 277 -1.69 33.57 0.52
N VAL A 278 -1.32 34.85 0.29
CA VAL A 278 -0.03 35.40 0.75
C VAL A 278 -0.01 35.50 2.28
N GLU A 279 -1.10 35.96 2.88
CA GLU A 279 -1.23 36.04 4.32
C GLU A 279 -1.23 34.64 4.96
N LEU A 280 -1.90 33.68 4.34
CA LEU A 280 -1.88 32.27 4.74
C LEU A 280 -0.45 31.70 4.74
N PHE A 281 0.31 31.98 3.68
CA PHE A 281 1.72 31.54 3.58
C PHE A 281 2.57 32.14 4.71
N ASP A 282 2.46 33.44 4.93
CA ASP A 282 3.19 34.12 6.01
C ASP A 282 2.79 33.60 7.40
N MET A 283 1.52 33.24 7.61
CA MET A 283 1.07 32.56 8.83
C MET A 283 1.68 31.18 9.01
N CYS A 284 1.82 30.39 7.94
CA CYS A 284 2.48 29.09 7.98
C CYS A 284 3.97 29.23 8.34
N LEU A 285 4.67 30.18 7.72
CA LEU A 285 6.05 30.48 8.07
C LEU A 285 6.22 30.89 9.53
N GLN A 286 5.29 31.69 10.06
CA GLN A 286 5.37 32.10 11.47
C GLN A 286 5.18 30.90 12.41
N LYS A 287 4.23 30.00 12.10
CA LYS A 287 4.04 28.77 12.89
C LYS A 287 5.29 27.89 12.85
N ASP A 288 5.90 27.72 11.68
CA ASP A 288 7.13 26.94 11.53
C ASP A 288 8.29 27.58 12.31
N GLU A 289 8.44 28.92 12.28
CA GLU A 289 9.44 29.64 13.09
C GLU A 289 9.23 29.43 14.60
N ASP A 290 7.97 29.34 15.05
CA ASP A 290 7.64 29.06 16.43
C ASP A 290 8.00 27.62 16.83
N VAL A 291 7.82 26.65 15.93
CA VAL A 291 8.29 25.26 16.12
C VAL A 291 9.80 25.22 16.19
N TYR A 292 10.52 25.92 15.29
CA TYR A 292 11.98 26.06 15.35
C TYR A 292 12.47 26.58 16.70
N LYS A 293 11.89 27.68 17.18
CA LYS A 293 12.23 28.23 18.50
C LYS A 293 11.99 27.24 19.63
N SER A 294 10.89 26.52 19.58
CA SER A 294 10.55 25.50 20.58
C SER A 294 11.51 24.33 20.57
N ALA A 295 12.05 23.97 19.41
CA ALA A 295 13.06 22.93 19.22
C ALA A 295 14.50 23.43 19.51
N GLY A 296 14.69 24.72 19.81
CA GLY A 296 16.03 25.31 20.04
C GLY A 296 16.84 25.49 18.77
N ILE A 297 16.17 25.56 17.60
CA ILE A 297 16.80 25.78 16.30
C ILE A 297 16.75 27.28 15.98
N GLU A 298 17.83 27.82 15.45
CA GLU A 298 17.91 29.19 14.96
C GLU A 298 17.80 29.23 13.44
N VAL A 299 16.96 30.14 12.92
CA VAL A 299 16.86 30.39 11.47
C VAL A 299 18.16 31.04 10.99
N LYS A 300 18.80 30.46 9.98
CA LYS A 300 20.07 30.96 9.41
C LYS A 300 19.84 32.29 8.67
N ARG A 301 20.28 33.40 9.26
CA ARG A 301 20.18 34.76 8.71
C ARG A 301 21.54 35.41 8.73
N PHE A 302 22.03 35.83 7.56
CA PHE A 302 23.32 36.48 7.40
C PHE A 302 23.16 37.92 6.83
N SER A 303 24.02 38.84 7.26
CA SER A 303 23.99 40.22 6.81
C SER A 303 24.44 40.38 5.34
N ASN A 304 25.24 39.44 4.86
CA ASN A 304 25.72 39.40 3.46
C ASN A 304 26.34 38.01 3.17
N VAL A 305 26.65 37.77 1.88
CA VAL A 305 27.20 36.50 1.39
C VAL A 305 28.56 36.17 2.02
N ASP A 306 29.43 37.19 2.21
CA ASP A 306 30.78 36.96 2.75
C ASP A 306 30.73 36.42 4.18
N VAL A 307 29.79 36.91 4.98
CA VAL A 307 29.55 36.40 6.35
C VAL A 307 29.03 34.97 6.30
N CYS A 308 28.10 34.67 5.40
CA CYS A 308 27.58 33.29 5.22
C CYS A 308 28.73 32.34 4.81
N VAL A 309 29.56 32.72 3.85
CA VAL A 309 30.71 31.90 3.41
C VAL A 309 31.74 31.72 4.53
N ALA A 310 32.00 32.76 5.32
CA ALA A 310 32.91 32.64 6.46
C ALA A 310 32.39 31.66 7.53
N ASP A 311 31.10 31.71 7.79
CA ASP A 311 30.43 30.79 8.72
C ASP A 311 30.52 29.33 8.23
N TYR A 312 30.17 29.10 6.96
CA TYR A 312 30.25 27.79 6.32
C TYR A 312 31.65 27.17 6.28
N LEU A 313 32.68 28.01 6.16
CA LEU A 313 34.08 27.53 6.15
C LEU A 313 34.63 27.31 7.56
N CYS A 314 33.92 27.75 8.61
CA CYS A 314 34.30 27.55 10.01
C CYS A 314 33.66 26.31 10.63
N GLU A 315 32.61 25.74 10.01
CA GLU A 315 32.04 24.43 10.33
C GLU A 315 32.91 23.31 9.70
#